data_dd79a6b29b28f55fcc727fdca34e811f
#
_entry.id   dd79a6b29b28f55fcc727fdca34e811f
#
_cell.length_a   1.000
_cell.length_b   1.000
_cell.length_c   1.000
_cell.angle_alpha   90.00
_cell.angle_beta   90.00
_cell.angle_gamma   90.00
#
_symmetry.space_group_name_H-M   'P 1'
#
loop_
_entity.id
_entity.type
_entity.pdbx_description
1 polymer ?
#
loop_
_entity_poly.entity_id
_entity_poly.type
_entity_poly.pdbx_seq_one_letter_code
_entity_poly.pdbx_strand_id
1 'polypeptide(L)'
;MRKRRAVKRDVLADPMYSSKLVTKLINQMMLDGKKGTAQKILYQAFDMIKEKTNRDPMEVFEQAMENIKPSLEVKSRRVGGANYQVPNEVKPERAQALALRWLVNYSRLRGGHSMAENLANEIIDASNGVGAAVKKREETHRMAEANKAFAHYRW
;
A
#
# COMPACT_ATOMS: atom_id res chain seq x y z
N MET A 1 -27.18 5.41 -6.34
CA MET A 1 -26.34 6.02 -5.29
C MET A 1 -26.58 5.34 -3.95
N ARG A 2 -25.51 5.01 -3.22
CA ARG A 2 -25.65 4.33 -1.94
C ARG A 2 -26.16 5.30 -0.86
N LYS A 3 -27.23 4.94 -0.18
CA LYS A 3 -27.87 5.77 0.85
C LYS A 3 -27.03 5.86 2.13
N ARG A 4 -26.31 4.81 2.48
CA ARG A 4 -25.46 4.74 3.68
C ARG A 4 -24.10 4.17 3.33
N ARG A 5 -23.07 4.61 4.05
CA ARG A 5 -21.73 4.00 3.94
C ARG A 5 -21.79 2.58 4.48
N ALA A 6 -21.04 1.68 3.86
CA ALA A 6 -20.87 0.33 4.40
C ALA A 6 -20.19 0.40 5.76
N VAL A 7 -20.60 -0.46 6.68
CA VAL A 7 -19.91 -0.61 7.96
C VAL A 7 -18.54 -1.21 7.68
N LYS A 8 -17.50 -0.62 8.27
CA LYS A 8 -16.14 -1.14 8.14
C LYS A 8 -16.02 -2.43 8.93
N ARG A 9 -15.55 -3.48 8.27
CA ARG A 9 -15.32 -4.77 8.90
C ARG A 9 -13.92 -4.80 9.48
N ASP A 10 -13.81 -5.31 10.71
CA ASP A 10 -12.52 -5.60 11.29
C ASP A 10 -12.00 -6.94 10.78
N VAL A 11 -10.70 -7.15 10.81
CA VAL A 11 -10.06 -8.40 10.42
C VAL A 11 -9.40 -9.05 11.63
N LEU A 12 -9.28 -10.39 11.59
CA LEU A 12 -8.55 -11.11 12.62
C LEU A 12 -7.04 -10.98 12.37
N ALA A 13 -6.28 -10.89 13.45
CA ALA A 13 -4.83 -10.90 13.34
C ALA A 13 -4.33 -12.21 12.71
N ASP A 14 -3.27 -12.12 11.89
CA ASP A 14 -2.66 -13.31 11.32
C ASP A 14 -2.12 -14.21 12.44
N PRO A 15 -2.42 -15.54 12.40
CA PRO A 15 -2.01 -16.42 13.47
C PRO A 15 -0.50 -16.58 13.62
N MET A 16 0.26 -16.44 12.54
CA MET A 16 1.71 -16.62 12.57
C MET A 16 2.45 -15.38 13.04
N TYR A 17 1.98 -14.19 12.66
CA TYR A 17 2.62 -12.92 12.99
C TYR A 17 1.83 -12.07 13.99
N SER A 18 0.66 -12.53 14.39
CA SER A 18 -0.23 -11.83 15.33
C SER A 18 -0.48 -10.36 14.93
N SER A 19 -0.65 -10.12 13.63
CA SER A 19 -0.75 -8.79 13.05
C SER A 19 -1.96 -8.66 12.13
N LYS A 20 -2.80 -7.67 12.39
CA LYS A 20 -3.90 -7.31 11.49
C LYS A 20 -3.41 -6.73 10.18
N LEU A 21 -2.27 -6.05 10.20
CA LEU A 21 -1.65 -5.50 9.00
C LEU A 21 -1.24 -6.62 8.03
N VAL A 22 -0.69 -7.70 8.55
CA VAL A 22 -0.35 -8.88 7.75
C VAL A 22 -1.61 -9.49 7.13
N THR A 23 -2.68 -9.61 7.89
CA THR A 23 -3.96 -10.09 7.37
C THR A 23 -4.47 -9.21 6.23
N LYS A 24 -4.37 -7.91 6.37
CA LYS A 24 -4.78 -6.96 5.32
C LYS A 24 -3.92 -7.09 4.06
N LEU A 25 -2.62 -7.34 4.22
CA LEU A 25 -1.75 -7.59 3.08
C LEU A 25 -2.14 -8.88 2.36
N ILE A 26 -2.40 -9.95 3.09
CA ILE A 26 -2.88 -11.22 2.52
C ILE A 26 -4.17 -11.01 1.75
N ASN A 27 -5.12 -10.29 2.33
CA ASN A 27 -6.39 -10.00 1.68
C ASN A 27 -6.20 -9.16 0.40
N GLN A 28 -5.26 -8.24 0.39
CA GLN A 28 -4.94 -7.43 -0.79
C GLN A 28 -4.31 -8.27 -1.91
N MET A 29 -3.49 -9.26 -1.57
CA MET A 29 -2.87 -10.16 -2.55
C MET A 29 -3.82 -11.22 -3.06
N MET A 30 -4.84 -11.58 -2.27
CA MET A 30 -5.74 -12.69 -2.58
C MET A 30 -6.45 -12.48 -3.93
N LEU A 31 -6.46 -13.51 -4.76
CA LEU A 31 -7.19 -13.56 -6.00
C LEU A 31 -8.23 -14.68 -5.92
N ASP A 32 -9.43 -14.43 -6.42
CA ASP A 32 -10.51 -15.43 -6.51
C ASP A 32 -10.84 -16.14 -5.19
N GLY A 33 -10.65 -15.46 -4.07
CA GLY A 33 -10.90 -16.02 -2.75
C GLY A 33 -9.87 -17.04 -2.27
N LYS A 34 -8.76 -17.20 -2.96
CA LYS A 34 -7.72 -18.19 -2.65
C LYS A 34 -6.81 -17.69 -1.52
N LYS A 35 -7.34 -17.63 -0.32
CA LYS A 35 -6.64 -17.08 0.85
C LYS A 35 -5.44 -17.95 1.26
N GLY A 36 -5.57 -19.27 1.25
CA GLY A 36 -4.47 -20.17 1.60
C GLY A 36 -3.24 -19.99 0.71
N THR A 37 -3.45 -19.79 -0.59
CA THR A 37 -2.36 -19.50 -1.54
C THR A 37 -1.68 -18.18 -1.20
N ALA A 38 -2.46 -17.13 -0.93
CA ALA A 38 -1.92 -15.82 -0.56
C ALA A 38 -1.13 -15.89 0.76
N GLN A 39 -1.61 -16.64 1.75
CA GLN A 39 -0.89 -16.86 3.01
C GLN A 39 0.47 -17.52 2.79
N LYS A 40 0.52 -18.56 1.97
CA LYS A 40 1.79 -19.24 1.64
C LYS A 40 2.79 -18.28 0.98
N ILE A 41 2.32 -17.49 0.03
CA ILE A 41 3.16 -16.50 -0.65
C ILE A 41 3.74 -15.51 0.35
N LEU A 42 2.91 -14.99 1.25
CA LEU A 42 3.35 -14.03 2.25
C LEU A 42 4.36 -14.65 3.21
N TYR A 43 4.10 -15.85 3.71
CA TYR A 43 5.01 -16.52 4.64
C TYR A 43 6.36 -16.82 3.99
N GLN A 44 6.36 -17.25 2.73
CA GLN A 44 7.59 -17.45 1.96
C GLN A 44 8.33 -16.13 1.76
N ALA A 45 7.62 -15.07 1.43
CA ALA A 45 8.22 -13.75 1.26
C ALA A 45 8.88 -13.26 2.56
N PHE A 46 8.22 -13.45 3.68
CA PHE A 46 8.77 -13.04 4.98
C PHE A 46 9.99 -13.88 5.39
N ASP A 47 9.99 -15.18 5.08
CA ASP A 47 11.16 -16.02 5.29
C ASP A 47 12.34 -15.53 4.43
N MET A 48 12.10 -15.17 3.18
CA MET A 48 13.12 -14.61 2.29
C MET A 48 13.67 -13.27 2.82
N ILE A 49 12.82 -12.41 3.36
CA ILE A 49 13.23 -11.15 3.97
C ILE A 49 14.18 -11.41 5.14
N LYS A 50 13.83 -12.36 6.00
CA LYS A 50 14.65 -12.74 7.14
C LYS A 50 16.02 -13.24 6.71
N GLU A 51 16.09 -14.10 5.70
CA GLU A 51 17.34 -14.62 5.16
C GLU A 51 18.22 -13.51 4.55
N LYS A 52 17.62 -12.63 3.75
CA LYS A 52 18.36 -11.60 3.03
C LYS A 52 18.81 -10.45 3.91
N THR A 53 18.04 -10.08 4.92
CA THR A 53 18.32 -8.91 5.75
C THR A 53 18.86 -9.23 7.13
N ASN A 54 18.73 -10.47 7.60
CA ASN A 54 19.01 -10.89 8.97
C ASN A 54 18.25 -10.06 10.03
N ARG A 55 17.10 -9.51 9.64
CA ARG A 55 16.24 -8.70 10.50
C ARG A 55 14.87 -9.37 10.62
N ASP A 56 14.12 -9.00 11.66
CA ASP A 56 12.74 -9.42 11.81
C ASP A 56 11.92 -8.97 10.59
N PRO A 57 11.28 -9.89 9.85
CA PRO A 57 10.46 -9.52 8.69
C PRO A 57 9.36 -8.52 9.02
N MET A 58 8.79 -8.58 10.22
CA MET A 58 7.76 -7.63 10.64
C MET A 58 8.31 -6.21 10.74
N GLU A 59 9.52 -6.04 11.27
CA GLU A 59 10.16 -4.72 11.34
C GLU A 59 10.43 -4.16 9.95
N VAL A 60 10.93 -4.99 9.05
CA VAL A 60 11.21 -4.61 7.66
C VAL A 60 9.89 -4.21 6.96
N PHE A 61 8.86 -5.01 7.15
CA PHE A 61 7.54 -4.72 6.57
C PHE A 61 6.94 -3.43 7.12
N GLU A 62 6.97 -3.23 8.41
CA GLU A 62 6.46 -2.01 9.04
C GLU A 62 7.22 -0.77 8.56
N GLN A 63 8.54 -0.86 8.44
CA GLN A 63 9.36 0.22 7.90
C GLN A 63 9.01 0.50 6.43
N ALA A 64 8.82 -0.54 5.64
CA ALA A 64 8.39 -0.41 4.25
C ALA A 64 7.04 0.32 4.16
N MET A 65 6.08 -0.06 4.98
CA MET A 65 4.77 0.58 5.02
C MET A 65 4.86 2.07 5.37
N GLU A 66 5.68 2.42 6.34
CA GLU A 66 5.89 3.84 6.69
C GLU A 66 6.48 4.63 5.52
N ASN A 67 7.36 4.01 4.74
CA ASN A 67 7.97 4.67 3.58
C ASN A 67 7.03 4.76 2.37
N ILE A 68 6.01 3.91 2.28
CA ILE A 68 5.06 3.90 1.16
C ILE A 68 3.82 4.76 1.44
N LYS A 69 3.38 4.87 2.69
CA LYS A 69 2.16 5.61 3.05
C LYS A 69 2.21 7.05 2.55
N PRO A 70 1.23 7.48 1.73
CA PRO A 70 1.15 8.89 1.33
C PRO A 70 0.48 9.73 2.40
N SER A 71 0.89 10.98 2.52
CA SER A 71 0.22 11.98 3.37
C SER A 71 -0.71 12.89 2.58
N LEU A 72 -0.48 12.99 1.27
CA LEU A 72 -1.26 13.83 0.36
C LEU A 72 -1.63 13.04 -0.90
N GLU A 73 -2.78 13.35 -1.45
CA GLU A 73 -3.22 12.85 -2.76
C GLU A 73 -3.99 13.95 -3.49
N VAL A 74 -4.28 13.74 -4.76
CA VAL A 74 -5.13 14.65 -5.52
C VAL A 74 -6.46 13.98 -5.82
N LYS A 75 -7.55 14.75 -5.75
CA LYS A 75 -8.88 14.33 -6.15
C LYS A 75 -9.41 15.27 -7.20
N SER A 76 -10.05 14.72 -8.22
CA SER A 76 -10.72 15.54 -9.22
C SER A 76 -11.95 16.19 -8.62
N ARG A 77 -12.11 17.49 -8.86
CA ARG A 77 -13.32 18.23 -8.54
C ARG A 77 -13.71 19.08 -9.73
N ARG A 78 -15.00 19.04 -10.07
CA ARG A 78 -15.54 19.89 -11.12
C ARG A 78 -16.05 21.21 -10.53
N VAL A 79 -15.50 22.31 -11.01
CA VAL A 79 -15.90 23.65 -10.60
C VAL A 79 -16.11 24.49 -11.85
N GLY A 80 -17.30 25.07 -12.02
CA GLY A 80 -17.61 25.94 -13.16
C GLY A 80 -17.44 25.26 -14.52
N GLY A 81 -17.68 23.96 -14.61
CA GLY A 81 -17.53 23.19 -15.86
C GLY A 81 -16.13 22.69 -16.16
N ALA A 82 -15.12 23.09 -15.38
CA ALA A 82 -13.74 22.62 -15.52
C ALA A 82 -13.41 21.61 -14.41
N ASN A 83 -12.57 20.63 -14.74
CA ASN A 83 -12.09 19.65 -13.79
C ASN A 83 -10.74 20.08 -13.22
N TYR A 84 -10.62 20.13 -11.91
CA TYR A 84 -9.40 20.48 -11.20
C TYR A 84 -8.91 19.29 -10.38
N GLN A 85 -7.60 19.11 -10.34
CA GLN A 85 -6.97 18.17 -9.42
C GLN A 85 -6.70 18.88 -8.11
N VAL A 86 -7.43 18.53 -7.06
CA VAL A 86 -7.39 19.22 -5.77
C VAL A 86 -6.58 18.40 -4.78
N PRO A 87 -5.50 18.94 -4.18
CA PRO A 87 -4.74 18.21 -3.16
C PRO A 87 -5.56 18.05 -1.87
N ASN A 88 -5.51 16.86 -1.31
CA ASN A 88 -6.16 16.53 -0.04
C ASN A 88 -5.21 15.76 0.87
N GLU A 89 -5.36 15.98 2.16
CA GLU A 89 -4.71 15.13 3.15
C GLU A 89 -5.31 13.72 3.13
N VAL A 90 -4.45 12.71 3.27
CA VAL A 90 -4.86 11.32 3.31
C VAL A 90 -5.02 10.86 4.76
N LYS A 91 -6.19 10.37 5.12
CA LYS A 91 -6.45 9.82 6.46
C LYS A 91 -5.59 8.56 6.67
N PRO A 92 -5.16 8.29 7.92
CA PRO A 92 -4.28 7.14 8.20
C PRO A 92 -4.77 5.80 7.66
N GLU A 93 -6.06 5.53 7.76
CA GLU A 93 -6.68 4.30 7.27
C GLU A 93 -6.58 4.18 5.74
N ARG A 94 -6.84 5.27 5.04
CA ARG A 94 -6.69 5.31 3.59
C ARG A 94 -5.22 5.22 3.16
N ALA A 95 -4.32 5.87 3.91
CA ALA A 95 -2.89 5.79 3.64
C ALA A 95 -2.39 4.35 3.73
N GLN A 96 -2.84 3.61 4.73
CA GLN A 96 -2.52 2.20 4.87
C GLN A 96 -3.07 1.38 3.69
N ALA A 97 -4.32 1.60 3.31
CA ALA A 97 -4.94 0.89 2.19
C ALA A 97 -4.21 1.16 0.87
N LEU A 98 -3.85 2.41 0.61
CA LEU A 98 -3.09 2.78 -0.59
C LEU A 98 -1.70 2.16 -0.58
N ALA A 99 -1.00 2.18 0.56
CA ALA A 99 0.33 1.58 0.68
C ALA A 99 0.30 0.08 0.40
N LEU A 100 -0.67 -0.65 0.95
CA LEU A 100 -0.85 -2.08 0.69
C LEU A 100 -1.14 -2.36 -0.79
N ARG A 101 -2.01 -1.57 -1.39
CA ARG A 101 -2.35 -1.70 -2.81
C ARG A 101 -1.14 -1.48 -3.71
N TRP A 102 -0.39 -0.42 -3.46
CA TRP A 102 0.80 -0.13 -4.26
C TRP A 102 1.88 -1.19 -4.08
N LEU A 103 2.09 -1.63 -2.85
CA LEU A 103 3.05 -2.70 -2.55
C LEU A 103 2.74 -3.95 -3.37
N VAL A 104 1.49 -4.41 -3.35
CA VAL A 104 1.08 -5.61 -4.08
C VAL A 104 1.16 -5.41 -5.59
N ASN A 105 0.64 -4.29 -6.09
CA ASN A 105 0.61 -4.03 -7.53
C ASN A 105 2.03 -3.94 -8.11
N TYR A 106 2.93 -3.26 -7.46
CA TYR A 106 4.31 -3.13 -7.94
C TYR A 106 5.14 -4.40 -7.74
N SER A 107 4.80 -5.21 -6.74
CA SER A 107 5.37 -6.54 -6.61
C SER A 107 5.02 -7.42 -7.80
N ARG A 108 3.76 -7.37 -8.25
CA ARG A 108 3.30 -8.11 -9.42
C ARG A 108 4.00 -7.69 -10.72
N LEU A 109 4.43 -6.44 -10.81
CA LEU A 109 5.11 -5.90 -11.99
C LEU A 109 6.60 -6.20 -12.03
N ARG A 110 7.18 -6.72 -10.95
CA ARG A 110 8.61 -7.10 -10.96
C ARG A 110 8.85 -8.35 -11.81
N GLY A 111 10.01 -8.41 -12.42
CA GLY A 111 10.41 -9.52 -13.30
C GLY A 111 11.07 -10.71 -12.60
N GLY A 112 10.74 -10.99 -11.34
CA GLY A 112 11.29 -12.12 -10.61
C GLY A 112 10.63 -13.45 -10.95
N HIS A 113 11.09 -14.52 -10.33
CA HIS A 113 10.64 -15.89 -10.61
C HIS A 113 9.32 -16.25 -9.96
N SER A 114 8.94 -15.60 -8.85
CA SER A 114 7.71 -15.89 -8.12
C SER A 114 7.17 -14.63 -7.45
N MET A 115 5.88 -14.65 -7.10
CA MET A 115 5.28 -13.56 -6.34
C MET A 115 5.90 -13.41 -4.95
N ALA A 116 6.26 -14.51 -4.31
CA ALA A 116 6.94 -14.47 -3.00
C ALA A 116 8.26 -13.72 -3.08
N GLU A 117 9.07 -14.00 -4.09
CA GLU A 117 10.33 -13.30 -4.33
C GLU A 117 10.11 -11.83 -4.65
N ASN A 118 9.15 -11.55 -5.53
CA ASN A 118 8.81 -10.18 -5.93
C ASN A 118 8.34 -9.35 -4.73
N LEU A 119 7.47 -9.91 -3.89
CA LEU A 119 6.97 -9.24 -2.70
C LEU A 119 8.09 -8.99 -1.70
N ALA A 120 8.94 -9.99 -1.46
CA ALA A 120 10.08 -9.85 -0.55
C ALA A 120 11.01 -8.73 -1.00
N ASN A 121 11.36 -8.71 -2.28
CA ASN A 121 12.25 -7.68 -2.84
C ASN A 121 11.64 -6.29 -2.81
N GLU A 122 10.35 -6.17 -3.10
CA GLU A 122 9.67 -4.86 -3.01
C GLU A 122 9.60 -4.35 -1.57
N ILE A 123 9.32 -5.22 -0.61
CA ILE A 123 9.31 -4.85 0.81
C ILE A 123 10.71 -4.40 1.26
N ILE A 124 11.75 -5.14 0.89
CA ILE A 124 13.13 -4.78 1.25
C ILE A 124 13.51 -3.43 0.65
N ASP A 125 13.24 -3.23 -0.64
CA ASP A 125 13.52 -1.96 -1.31
C ASP A 125 12.75 -0.80 -0.66
N ALA A 126 11.47 -0.99 -0.38
CA ALA A 126 10.66 0.03 0.26
C ALA A 126 11.14 0.36 1.68
N SER A 127 11.61 -0.64 2.43
CA SER A 127 12.18 -0.42 3.76
C SER A 127 13.43 0.46 3.71
N ASN A 128 14.14 0.43 2.59
CA ASN A 128 15.32 1.25 2.32
C ASN A 128 14.98 2.58 1.62
N GLY A 129 13.70 2.89 1.44
CA GLY A 129 13.26 4.12 0.80
C GLY A 129 13.38 4.14 -0.72
N VAL A 130 13.52 2.98 -1.35
CA VAL A 130 13.62 2.85 -2.81
C VAL A 130 12.56 1.89 -3.34
N GLY A 131 12.49 1.71 -4.65
CA GLY A 131 11.55 0.82 -5.28
C GLY A 131 10.32 1.53 -5.84
N ALA A 132 9.54 0.79 -6.62
CA ALA A 132 8.42 1.36 -7.39
C ALA A 132 7.27 1.86 -6.51
N ALA A 133 6.98 1.18 -5.39
CA ALA A 133 5.93 1.61 -4.48
C ALA A 133 6.27 2.95 -3.82
N VAL A 134 7.51 3.13 -3.39
CA VAL A 134 8.00 4.41 -2.84
C VAL A 134 7.98 5.50 -3.91
N LYS A 135 8.36 5.18 -5.14
CA LYS A 135 8.26 6.12 -6.27
C LYS A 135 6.82 6.57 -6.51
N LYS A 136 5.87 5.65 -6.37
CA LYS A 136 4.44 6.00 -6.51
C LYS A 136 4.00 7.01 -5.45
N ARG A 137 4.45 6.84 -4.22
CA ARG A 137 4.20 7.83 -3.18
C ARG A 137 4.82 9.19 -3.53
N GLU A 138 6.06 9.20 -3.99
CA GLU A 138 6.75 10.43 -4.37
C GLU A 138 6.04 11.13 -5.53
N GLU A 139 5.59 10.40 -6.54
CA GLU A 139 4.79 10.95 -7.63
C GLU A 139 3.48 11.55 -7.14
N THR A 140 2.79 10.85 -6.25
CA THR A 140 1.53 11.30 -5.67
C THR A 140 1.72 12.61 -4.91
N HIS A 141 2.78 12.70 -4.11
CA HIS A 141 3.14 13.93 -3.40
C HIS A 141 3.53 15.05 -4.35
N ARG A 142 4.25 14.74 -5.41
CA ARG A 142 4.64 15.71 -6.44
C ARG A 142 3.42 16.28 -7.17
N MET A 143 2.45 15.43 -7.51
CA MET A 143 1.20 15.87 -8.12
C MET A 143 0.42 16.79 -7.18
N ALA A 144 0.36 16.46 -5.90
CA ALA A 144 -0.30 17.28 -4.89
C ALA A 144 0.38 18.64 -4.76
N GLU A 145 1.71 18.67 -4.73
CA GLU A 145 2.50 19.90 -4.67
C GLU A 145 2.32 20.76 -5.93
N ALA A 146 2.31 20.13 -7.11
CA ALA A 146 2.11 20.84 -8.37
C ALA A 146 0.73 21.49 -8.45
N ASN A 147 -0.26 20.94 -7.76
CA ASN A 147 -1.65 21.43 -7.76
C ASN A 147 -2.01 22.19 -6.47
N LYS A 148 -1.04 22.56 -5.66
CA LYS A 148 -1.30 23.24 -4.38
C LYS A 148 -2.10 24.52 -4.49
N ALA A 149 -2.00 25.22 -5.65
CA ALA A 149 -2.78 26.41 -5.91
C ALA A 149 -4.29 26.19 -5.88
N PHE A 150 -4.74 24.94 -6.09
CA PHE A 150 -6.15 24.57 -6.08
C PHE A 150 -6.62 24.01 -4.72
N ALA A 151 -5.80 24.09 -3.69
CA ALA A 151 -6.14 23.57 -2.35
C ALA A 151 -7.40 24.24 -1.78
N HIS A 152 -7.69 25.49 -2.14
CA HIS A 152 -8.90 26.17 -1.71
C HIS A 152 -10.19 25.59 -2.32
N TYR A 153 -10.10 24.74 -3.35
CA TYR A 153 -11.25 24.02 -3.89
C TYR A 153 -11.55 22.74 -3.11
N ARG A 154 -10.78 22.44 -2.10
CA ARG A 154 -10.97 21.24 -1.24
C ARG A 154 -12.34 21.28 -0.56
N TRP A 155 -12.97 20.12 -0.45
CA TRP A 155 -14.28 19.95 0.20
C TRP A 155 -14.25 18.96 1.35
#